data_dfdea27bf02e02d78c48247b5e9db77a
#
_entry.id   dfdea27bf02e02d78c48247b5e9db77a
#
_cell.length_a   1.000
_cell.length_b   1.000
_cell.length_c   1.000
_cell.angle_alpha   90.00
_cell.angle_beta   90.00
_cell.angle_gamma   90.00
#
_symmetry.space_group_name_H-M   'P 1'
#
loop_
_entity.id
_entity.type
_entity.pdbx_description
1 polymer ?
#
loop_
_entity_poly.entity_id
_entity_poly.type
_entity_poly.pdbx_seq_one_letter_code
_entity_poly.pdbx_strand_id
1 'polypeptide(L)'
;HYLIKKNGDIVVMVPDLYVAWHAGKSSWKSFKSLNKNSIGIEISNPGHEHNYINFSKKQIRSILHLSKSLIKKYKIVSNNVLGHSDIAPFRKKDPGEKFPWKYLAKFGIGKWHSLSNKILKKNRMKKININEEKIFYKSLFKIGYSKKVLNKKTLVSAFQRRYRQDLINGKIDQECLLISKNLAR
;
A
#
# COMPACT_ATOMS: atom_id res chain seq x y z
N HIS A 1 9.95 0.71 14.02
CA HIS A 1 9.78 1.61 15.16
C HIS A 1 8.70 1.11 16.10
N TYR A 2 7.59 0.64 15.57
CA TYR A 2 6.44 0.18 16.34
C TYR A 2 6.01 -1.24 15.94
N LEU A 3 5.53 -2.00 16.92
CA LEU A 3 4.85 -3.26 16.72
C LEU A 3 3.43 -3.17 17.30
N ILE A 4 2.42 -3.52 16.49
CA ILE A 4 1.04 -3.67 16.92
C ILE A 4 0.75 -5.17 17.08
N LYS A 5 0.54 -5.61 18.31
CA LYS A 5 0.26 -7.01 18.64
C LYS A 5 -1.17 -7.42 18.20
N LYS A 6 -1.46 -8.72 18.19
CA LYS A 6 -2.78 -9.26 17.79
C LYS A 6 -3.93 -8.75 18.68
N ASN A 7 -3.66 -8.50 19.95
CA ASN A 7 -4.61 -7.93 20.92
C ASN A 7 -4.78 -6.40 20.81
N GLY A 8 -3.98 -5.75 19.94
CA GLY A 8 -4.00 -4.31 19.68
C GLY A 8 -2.99 -3.50 20.49
N ASP A 9 -2.21 -4.10 21.39
CA ASP A 9 -1.16 -3.38 22.13
C ASP A 9 -0.11 -2.82 21.19
N ILE A 10 0.33 -1.60 21.46
CA ILE A 10 1.37 -0.91 20.72
C ILE A 10 2.67 -1.00 21.53
N VAL A 11 3.70 -1.57 20.93
CA VAL A 11 5.05 -1.65 21.51
C VAL A 11 5.96 -0.70 20.75
N VAL A 12 6.65 0.18 21.45
CA VAL A 12 7.74 1.00 20.89
C VAL A 12 9.00 0.16 20.92
N MET A 13 9.57 -0.11 19.76
CA MET A 13 10.78 -0.91 19.59
C MET A 13 12.01 -0.03 19.36
N VAL A 14 11.84 1.03 18.58
CA VAL A 14 12.88 1.99 18.25
C VAL A 14 12.27 3.40 18.31
N PRO A 15 12.88 4.36 19.01
CA PRO A 15 12.38 5.74 19.02
C PRO A 15 12.32 6.35 17.61
N ASP A 16 11.34 7.21 17.34
CA ASP A 16 11.03 7.75 16.01
C ASP A 16 12.21 8.38 15.25
N LEU A 17 13.14 9.02 16.00
CA LEU A 17 14.27 9.74 15.42
C LEU A 17 15.49 8.85 15.12
N TYR A 18 15.44 7.57 15.48
CA TYR A 18 16.49 6.62 15.18
C TYR A 18 16.14 5.81 13.94
N VAL A 19 17.14 5.21 13.29
CA VAL A 19 16.93 4.36 12.12
C VAL A 19 16.50 2.96 12.55
N ALA A 20 15.29 2.56 12.18
CA ALA A 20 14.85 1.18 12.32
C ALA A 20 14.97 0.43 10.97
N TRP A 21 15.38 -0.84 11.02
CA TRP A 21 15.56 -1.69 9.84
C TRP A 21 14.26 -2.40 9.46
N HIS A 22 13.31 -1.68 8.86
CA HIS A 22 11.95 -2.18 8.56
C HIS A 22 11.61 -2.25 7.06
N ALA A 23 12.26 -1.43 6.22
CA ALA A 23 11.91 -1.32 4.79
C ALA A 23 12.84 -2.12 3.87
N GLY A 24 14.10 -2.35 4.30
CA GLY A 24 15.12 -3.00 3.48
C GLY A 24 15.35 -2.28 2.15
N LYS A 25 15.69 -3.03 1.10
CA LYS A 25 15.84 -2.50 -0.26
C LYS A 25 14.48 -2.07 -0.79
N SER A 26 14.26 -0.78 -0.87
CA SER A 26 12.96 -0.16 -1.11
C SER A 26 13.10 1.17 -1.85
N SER A 27 12.02 1.61 -2.49
CA SER A 27 11.94 2.94 -3.13
C SER A 27 10.51 3.43 -3.24
N TRP A 28 10.33 4.75 -3.13
CA TRP A 28 9.06 5.43 -3.38
C TRP A 28 9.34 6.85 -3.88
N LYS A 29 8.78 7.22 -5.04
CA LYS A 29 9.14 8.48 -5.73
C LYS A 29 10.65 8.58 -5.92
N SER A 30 11.28 9.67 -5.45
CA SER A 30 12.74 9.88 -5.47
C SER A 30 13.48 9.21 -4.30
N PHE A 31 12.76 8.78 -3.25
CA PHE A 31 13.38 8.19 -2.07
C PHE A 31 13.83 6.75 -2.32
N LYS A 32 15.03 6.43 -1.87
CA LYS A 32 15.60 5.07 -1.85
C LYS A 32 16.00 4.72 -0.42
N SER A 33 16.04 3.41 -0.09
CA SER A 33 16.47 2.94 1.23
C SER A 33 15.66 3.60 2.36
N LEU A 34 14.35 3.37 2.37
CA LEU A 34 13.38 4.07 3.20
C LEU A 34 13.56 3.91 4.72
N ASN A 35 14.44 3.03 5.18
CA ASN A 35 14.79 2.92 6.60
C ASN A 35 15.20 4.27 7.22
N LYS A 36 15.91 5.11 6.44
CA LYS A 36 16.43 6.42 6.90
C LYS A 36 15.42 7.56 6.81
N ASN A 37 14.31 7.36 6.08
CA ASN A 37 13.39 8.43 5.69
C ASN A 37 11.93 8.12 6.04
N SER A 38 11.70 7.10 6.88
CA SER A 38 10.34 6.72 7.25
C SER A 38 10.26 6.03 8.61
N ILE A 39 9.06 6.01 9.16
CA ILE A 39 8.72 5.29 10.38
C ILE A 39 8.02 3.99 9.98
N GLY A 40 8.50 2.86 10.49
CA GLY A 40 7.90 1.55 10.24
C GLY A 40 6.96 1.12 11.36
N ILE A 41 5.80 0.61 10.98
CA ILE A 41 4.84 -0.03 11.88
C ILE A 41 4.67 -1.48 11.44
N GLU A 42 5.16 -2.41 12.25
CA GLU A 42 4.91 -3.83 12.09
C GLU A 42 3.56 -4.18 12.72
N ILE A 43 2.78 -5.07 12.08
CA ILE A 43 1.46 -5.47 12.57
C ILE A 43 1.39 -6.98 12.59
N SER A 44 1.27 -7.56 13.77
CA SER A 44 1.24 -9.01 13.94
C SER A 44 0.14 -9.69 13.11
N ASN A 45 0.55 -10.46 12.12
CA ASN A 45 -0.32 -11.26 11.26
C ASN A 45 0.50 -12.43 10.70
N PRO A 46 -0.05 -13.65 10.59
CA PRO A 46 0.69 -14.81 10.05
C PRO A 46 1.22 -14.58 8.63
N GLY A 47 0.56 -13.73 7.83
CA GLY A 47 0.95 -13.47 6.45
C GLY A 47 0.58 -14.60 5.48
N HIS A 48 0.87 -14.39 4.19
CA HIS A 48 0.43 -15.28 3.10
C HIS A 48 1.01 -16.71 3.19
N GLU A 49 2.14 -16.88 3.87
CA GLU A 49 2.83 -18.18 4.00
C GLU A 49 2.28 -19.03 5.15
N HIS A 50 1.56 -18.41 6.11
CA HIS A 50 1.10 -19.04 7.33
C HIS A 50 -0.35 -18.74 7.66
N ASN A 51 -1.28 -19.05 6.74
CA ASN A 51 -2.71 -18.82 6.92
C ASN A 51 -3.08 -17.34 7.18
N TYR A 52 -2.84 -16.50 6.17
CA TYR A 52 -3.13 -15.07 6.20
C TYR A 52 -4.57 -14.78 6.64
N ILE A 53 -4.75 -14.04 7.73
CA ILE A 53 -6.05 -13.73 8.35
C ILE A 53 -6.39 -12.24 8.26
N ASN A 54 -7.63 -11.90 8.55
CA ASN A 54 -8.06 -10.51 8.69
C ASN A 54 -7.41 -9.86 9.93
N PHE A 55 -7.16 -8.56 9.86
CA PHE A 55 -6.70 -7.78 11.00
C PHE A 55 -7.85 -7.59 12.00
N SER A 56 -7.57 -7.76 13.28
CA SER A 56 -8.59 -7.63 14.33
C SER A 56 -9.08 -6.20 14.48
N LYS A 57 -10.30 -6.03 15.01
CA LYS A 57 -10.85 -4.69 15.31
C LYS A 57 -9.95 -3.91 16.27
N LYS A 58 -9.30 -4.60 17.22
CA LYS A 58 -8.35 -4.00 18.16
C LYS A 58 -7.11 -3.48 17.42
N GLN A 59 -6.52 -4.29 16.53
CA GLN A 59 -5.40 -3.83 15.68
C GLN A 59 -5.77 -2.61 14.82
N ILE A 60 -6.95 -2.64 14.18
CA ILE A 60 -7.40 -1.52 13.34
C ILE A 60 -7.55 -0.23 14.15
N ARG A 61 -8.07 -0.29 15.39
CA ARG A 61 -8.14 0.88 16.28
C ARG A 61 -6.75 1.41 16.62
N SER A 62 -5.82 0.53 16.94
CA SER A 62 -4.43 0.91 17.27
C SER A 62 -3.71 1.51 16.07
N ILE A 63 -3.91 0.93 14.85
CA ILE A 63 -3.40 1.51 13.60
C ILE A 63 -3.94 2.93 13.40
N LEU A 64 -5.26 3.14 13.58
CA LEU A 64 -5.88 4.45 13.45
C LEU A 64 -5.28 5.45 14.44
N HIS A 65 -5.18 5.08 15.72
CA HIS A 65 -4.67 5.95 16.77
C HIS A 65 -3.19 6.33 16.52
N LEU A 66 -2.33 5.33 16.35
CA LEU A 66 -0.89 5.54 16.15
C LEU A 66 -0.61 6.31 14.87
N SER A 67 -1.25 5.91 13.74
CA SER A 67 -1.01 6.58 12.46
C SER A 67 -1.47 8.03 12.47
N LYS A 68 -2.61 8.36 13.08
CA LYS A 68 -3.06 9.77 13.22
C LYS A 68 -2.08 10.59 14.04
N SER A 69 -1.57 10.04 15.16
CA SER A 69 -0.57 10.70 15.98
C SER A 69 0.70 11.01 15.21
N LEU A 70 1.25 10.01 14.50
CA LEU A 70 2.47 10.16 13.70
C LEU A 70 2.27 11.12 12.52
N ILE A 71 1.14 11.02 11.80
CA ILE A 71 0.79 11.92 10.69
C ILE A 71 0.75 13.37 11.18
N LYS A 72 0.10 13.63 12.31
CA LYS A 72 0.03 14.98 12.90
C LYS A 72 1.42 15.47 13.33
N LYS A 73 2.16 14.63 14.07
CA LYS A 73 3.49 14.97 14.62
C LYS A 73 4.51 15.32 13.53
N TYR A 74 4.55 14.51 12.46
CA TYR A 74 5.55 14.64 11.39
C TYR A 74 5.00 15.24 10.09
N LYS A 75 3.76 15.75 10.08
CA LYS A 75 3.10 16.35 8.91
C LYS A 75 3.13 15.44 7.68
N ILE A 76 2.92 14.12 7.88
CA ILE A 76 3.00 13.13 6.82
C ILE A 76 1.79 13.26 5.90
N VAL A 77 2.01 13.45 4.61
CA VAL A 77 0.92 13.47 3.61
C VAL A 77 0.39 12.06 3.34
N SER A 78 -0.91 11.93 3.07
CA SER A 78 -1.57 10.64 2.86
C SER A 78 -0.91 9.76 1.79
N ASN A 79 -0.35 10.36 0.75
CA ASN A 79 0.38 9.66 -0.32
C ASN A 79 1.68 8.98 0.14
N ASN A 80 2.17 9.30 1.33
CA ASN A 80 3.39 8.73 1.91
C ASN A 80 3.08 7.74 3.04
N VAL A 81 1.82 7.36 3.23
CA VAL A 81 1.43 6.24 4.11
C VAL A 81 1.25 4.99 3.24
N LEU A 82 2.17 4.05 3.34
CA LEU A 82 2.43 3.01 2.35
C LEU A 82 2.47 1.63 2.99
N GLY A 83 2.16 0.61 2.21
CA GLY A 83 2.45 -0.78 2.53
C GLY A 83 3.86 -1.17 2.09
N HIS A 84 4.41 -2.22 2.69
CA HIS A 84 5.73 -2.73 2.30
C HIS A 84 5.74 -3.17 0.84
N SER A 85 4.64 -3.76 0.34
CA SER A 85 4.49 -4.13 -1.07
C SER A 85 4.46 -2.94 -2.03
N ASP A 86 4.09 -1.74 -1.57
CA ASP A 86 4.14 -0.53 -2.42
C ASP A 86 5.58 -0.11 -2.70
N ILE A 87 6.43 -0.19 -1.68
CA ILE A 87 7.83 0.28 -1.73
C ILE A 87 8.84 -0.79 -2.14
N ALA A 88 8.46 -2.05 -2.04
CA ALA A 88 9.29 -3.22 -2.39
C ALA A 88 8.47 -4.30 -3.14
N PRO A 89 7.77 -3.98 -4.24
CA PRO A 89 6.78 -4.83 -4.90
C PRO A 89 7.33 -6.18 -5.36
N PHE A 90 8.64 -6.26 -5.65
CA PHE A 90 9.29 -7.48 -6.14
C PHE A 90 9.72 -8.44 -5.03
N ARG A 91 9.64 -8.02 -3.77
CA ARG A 91 10.15 -8.74 -2.62
C ARG A 91 9.10 -8.98 -1.54
N LYS A 92 8.09 -8.12 -1.46
CA LYS A 92 7.14 -8.07 -0.35
C LYS A 92 5.68 -8.09 -0.82
N LYS A 93 4.83 -8.76 -0.02
CA LYS A 93 3.38 -8.82 -0.24
C LYS A 93 2.59 -8.12 0.86
N ASP A 94 3.20 -7.92 2.03
CA ASP A 94 2.58 -7.29 3.20
C ASP A 94 2.28 -5.80 2.98
N PRO A 95 1.26 -5.24 3.66
CA PRO A 95 0.33 -5.90 4.57
C PRO A 95 -0.73 -6.78 3.89
N GLY A 96 -0.73 -6.88 2.56
CA GLY A 96 -1.62 -7.71 1.78
C GLY A 96 -3.02 -7.12 1.54
N GLU A 97 -3.85 -7.90 0.85
CA GLU A 97 -5.19 -7.49 0.40
C GLU A 97 -6.23 -7.44 1.51
N LYS A 98 -6.02 -8.12 2.65
CA LYS A 98 -6.93 -8.05 3.81
C LYS A 98 -6.71 -6.81 4.68
N PHE A 99 -5.66 -6.02 4.39
CA PHE A 99 -5.42 -4.77 5.11
C PHE A 99 -6.45 -3.71 4.69
N PRO A 100 -7.12 -3.01 5.64
CA PRO A 100 -8.31 -2.21 5.34
C PRO A 100 -7.99 -0.81 4.79
N TRP A 101 -7.22 -0.73 3.71
CA TRP A 101 -6.76 0.53 3.11
C TRP A 101 -7.90 1.52 2.80
N LYS A 102 -9.00 1.02 2.18
CA LYS A 102 -10.17 1.85 1.87
C LYS A 102 -10.78 2.49 3.11
N TYR A 103 -10.85 1.72 4.21
CA TYR A 103 -11.38 2.21 5.48
C TYR A 103 -10.45 3.25 6.10
N LEU A 104 -9.15 2.96 6.16
CA LEU A 104 -8.13 3.85 6.74
C LEU A 104 -8.02 5.19 5.98
N ALA A 105 -8.17 5.17 4.66
CA ALA A 105 -8.14 6.37 3.83
C ALA A 105 -9.26 7.37 4.15
N LYS A 106 -10.42 6.92 4.69
CA LYS A 106 -11.47 7.82 5.20
C LYS A 106 -11.01 8.70 6.36
N PHE A 107 -9.94 8.31 7.02
CA PHE A 107 -9.32 9.02 8.14
C PHE A 107 -7.99 9.69 7.77
N GLY A 108 -7.70 9.82 6.47
CA GLY A 108 -6.45 10.41 5.96
C GLY A 108 -5.22 9.50 6.04
N ILE A 109 -5.41 8.21 6.37
CA ILE A 109 -4.32 7.23 6.48
C ILE A 109 -4.20 6.48 5.15
N GLY A 110 -3.26 6.91 4.33
CA GLY A 110 -3.09 6.44 2.96
C GLY A 110 -4.09 7.05 1.97
N LYS A 111 -3.77 6.96 0.69
CA LYS A 111 -4.64 7.42 -0.40
C LYS A 111 -5.53 6.28 -0.90
N TRP A 112 -6.75 6.61 -1.28
CA TRP A 112 -7.69 5.72 -1.98
C TRP A 112 -8.34 6.47 -3.15
N HIS A 113 -8.79 5.75 -4.18
CA HIS A 113 -9.50 6.33 -5.32
C HIS A 113 -10.95 6.73 -4.95
N SER A 114 -11.52 7.68 -5.69
CA SER A 114 -12.90 8.17 -5.51
C SER A 114 -13.95 7.49 -6.40
N LEU A 115 -13.55 6.47 -7.17
CA LEU A 115 -14.42 5.78 -8.11
C LEU A 115 -15.45 4.89 -7.41
N SER A 116 -16.67 4.86 -7.95
CA SER A 116 -17.74 4.00 -7.42
C SER A 116 -17.51 2.52 -7.75
N ASN A 117 -17.91 1.63 -6.84
CA ASN A 117 -17.81 0.19 -7.05
C ASN A 117 -18.57 -0.29 -8.30
N LYS A 118 -19.68 0.36 -8.68
CA LYS A 118 -20.46 0.05 -9.89
C LYS A 118 -19.61 0.24 -11.16
N ILE A 119 -18.92 1.38 -11.27
CA ILE A 119 -18.02 1.68 -12.39
C ILE A 119 -16.87 0.67 -12.43
N LEU A 120 -16.24 0.39 -11.30
CA LEU A 120 -15.12 -0.53 -11.21
C LEU A 120 -15.50 -1.94 -11.64
N LYS A 121 -16.57 -2.52 -11.08
CA LYS A 121 -17.05 -3.86 -11.44
C LYS A 121 -17.43 -3.97 -12.91
N LYS A 122 -18.06 -2.94 -13.51
CA LYS A 122 -18.41 -2.90 -14.95
C LYS A 122 -17.17 -2.95 -15.85
N ASN A 123 -16.02 -2.48 -15.37
CA ASN A 123 -14.77 -2.40 -16.14
C ASN A 123 -13.74 -3.48 -15.77
N ARG A 124 -14.06 -4.31 -14.77
CA ARG A 124 -13.23 -5.44 -14.35
C ARG A 124 -13.15 -6.47 -15.48
N MET A 125 -11.97 -7.03 -15.71
CA MET A 125 -11.64 -8.00 -16.74
C MET A 125 -11.77 -7.51 -18.20
N LYS A 126 -12.18 -6.26 -18.45
CA LYS A 126 -12.15 -5.70 -19.81
C LYS A 126 -10.71 -5.46 -20.25
N LYS A 127 -10.38 -5.97 -21.44
CA LYS A 127 -9.04 -5.81 -22.02
C LYS A 127 -8.69 -4.34 -22.23
N ILE A 128 -7.41 -4.05 -22.18
CA ILE A 128 -6.81 -2.76 -22.53
C ILE A 128 -5.93 -2.94 -23.76
N ASN A 129 -5.69 -1.87 -24.50
CA ASN A 129 -4.73 -1.82 -25.59
C ASN A 129 -3.35 -1.39 -25.13
N ILE A 130 -2.36 -1.43 -26.02
CA ILE A 130 -0.95 -1.11 -25.71
C ILE A 130 -0.74 0.33 -25.23
N ASN A 131 -1.50 1.29 -25.76
CA ASN A 131 -1.39 2.69 -25.34
C ASN A 131 -1.97 2.87 -23.91
N GLU A 132 -3.06 2.20 -23.60
CA GLU A 132 -3.66 2.18 -22.26
C GLU A 132 -2.72 1.53 -21.24
N GLU A 133 -2.00 0.46 -21.62
CA GLU A 133 -0.97 -0.14 -20.78
C GLU A 133 0.15 0.87 -20.46
N LYS A 134 0.63 1.61 -21.46
CA LYS A 134 1.63 2.68 -21.26
C LYS A 134 1.12 3.76 -20.29
N ILE A 135 -0.15 4.16 -20.44
CA ILE A 135 -0.79 5.14 -19.54
C ILE A 135 -0.86 4.59 -18.11
N PHE A 136 -1.21 3.31 -17.93
CA PHE A 136 -1.24 2.68 -16.63
C PHE A 136 0.13 2.76 -15.92
N TYR A 137 1.22 2.35 -16.58
CA TYR A 137 2.57 2.44 -15.99
C TYR A 137 2.99 3.89 -15.72
N LYS A 138 2.71 4.82 -16.63
CA LYS A 138 2.96 6.26 -16.40
C LYS A 138 2.24 6.76 -15.14
N SER A 139 0.99 6.31 -14.93
CA SER A 139 0.21 6.64 -13.74
C SER A 139 0.83 6.04 -12.48
N LEU A 140 1.28 4.76 -12.50
CA LEU A 140 1.98 4.15 -11.36
C LEU A 140 3.23 4.93 -10.96
N PHE A 141 4.03 5.34 -11.92
CA PHE A 141 5.25 6.10 -11.66
C PHE A 141 4.93 7.50 -11.09
N LYS A 142 3.84 8.15 -11.55
CA LYS A 142 3.36 9.42 -10.98
C LYS A 142 2.86 9.26 -9.55
N ILE A 143 2.20 8.15 -9.22
CA ILE A 143 1.77 7.80 -7.84
C ILE A 143 2.99 7.66 -6.92
N GLY A 144 4.07 7.05 -7.40
CA GLY A 144 5.30 6.89 -6.61
C GLY A 144 6.02 5.55 -6.76
N TYR A 145 5.44 4.59 -7.47
CA TYR A 145 6.09 3.29 -7.71
C TYR A 145 7.40 3.45 -8.49
N SER A 146 8.35 2.55 -8.25
CA SER A 146 9.65 2.55 -8.93
C SER A 146 9.50 2.41 -10.45
N LYS A 147 10.26 3.22 -11.21
CA LYS A 147 10.40 3.06 -12.65
C LYS A 147 11.23 1.82 -13.02
N LYS A 148 12.04 1.30 -12.11
CA LYS A 148 12.80 0.06 -12.31
C LYS A 148 11.85 -1.13 -12.15
N VAL A 149 11.27 -1.56 -13.26
CA VAL A 149 10.30 -2.68 -13.30
C VAL A 149 11.07 -3.97 -13.59
N LEU A 150 11.33 -4.77 -12.55
CA LEU A 150 11.98 -6.09 -12.69
C LEU A 150 11.00 -7.14 -13.20
N ASN A 151 9.74 -7.06 -12.82
CA ASN A 151 8.67 -7.97 -13.26
C ASN A 151 7.34 -7.21 -13.28
N LYS A 152 6.74 -7.08 -14.47
CA LYS A 152 5.48 -6.36 -14.68
C LYS A 152 4.33 -6.96 -13.87
N LYS A 153 4.17 -8.30 -13.91
CA LYS A 153 3.09 -9.01 -13.20
C LYS A 153 3.14 -8.75 -11.70
N THR A 154 4.33 -8.79 -11.11
CA THR A 154 4.53 -8.56 -9.67
C THR A 154 4.18 -7.12 -9.28
N LEU A 155 4.60 -6.12 -10.08
CA LEU A 155 4.27 -4.72 -9.85
C LEU A 155 2.75 -4.49 -9.92
N VAL A 156 2.08 -5.05 -10.94
CA VAL A 156 0.62 -4.97 -11.08
C VAL A 156 -0.08 -5.63 -9.89
N SER A 157 0.42 -6.80 -9.44
CA SER A 157 -0.14 -7.48 -8.26
C SER A 157 0.00 -6.66 -6.98
N ALA A 158 1.12 -5.95 -6.79
CA ALA A 158 1.30 -5.04 -5.64
C ALA A 158 0.27 -3.89 -5.67
N PHE A 159 0.10 -3.25 -6.84
CA PHE A 159 -0.94 -2.24 -7.04
C PHE A 159 -2.35 -2.79 -6.76
N GLN A 160 -2.66 -4.00 -7.21
CA GLN A 160 -3.95 -4.65 -7.00
C GLN A 160 -4.18 -4.95 -5.51
N ARG A 161 -3.19 -5.49 -4.77
CA ARG A 161 -3.28 -5.70 -3.31
C ARG A 161 -3.63 -4.42 -2.57
N ARG A 162 -3.16 -3.30 -3.05
CA ARG A 162 -3.45 -2.00 -2.45
C ARG A 162 -4.81 -1.47 -2.85
N TYR A 163 -5.14 -1.43 -4.12
CA TYR A 163 -6.26 -0.64 -4.66
C TYR A 163 -7.40 -1.44 -5.29
N ARG A 164 -7.21 -2.74 -5.52
CA ARG A 164 -8.19 -3.67 -6.09
C ARG A 164 -8.16 -5.02 -5.36
N GLN A 165 -8.45 -5.00 -4.09
CA GLN A 165 -8.24 -6.13 -3.18
C GLN A 165 -9.07 -7.39 -3.52
N ASP A 166 -10.21 -7.24 -4.21
CA ASP A 166 -11.10 -8.34 -4.59
C ASP A 166 -10.52 -9.27 -5.69
N LEU A 167 -9.55 -8.80 -6.47
CA LEU A 167 -8.99 -9.58 -7.59
C LEU A 167 -7.52 -9.24 -7.85
N ILE A 168 -6.63 -10.13 -7.41
CA ILE A 168 -5.17 -10.00 -7.58
C ILE A 168 -4.69 -11.07 -8.56
N ASN A 169 -4.61 -10.74 -9.83
CA ASN A 169 -4.20 -11.66 -10.91
C ASN A 169 -2.95 -11.21 -11.67
N GLY A 170 -2.42 -10.02 -11.35
CA GLY A 170 -1.26 -9.45 -12.03
C GLY A 170 -1.49 -9.05 -13.49
N LYS A 171 -2.74 -9.00 -13.94
CA LYS A 171 -3.14 -8.55 -15.29
C LYS A 171 -3.76 -7.17 -15.20
N ILE A 172 -3.41 -6.29 -16.15
CA ILE A 172 -4.00 -4.96 -16.24
C ILE A 172 -5.30 -5.07 -17.05
N ASP A 173 -6.36 -4.46 -16.53
CA ASP A 173 -7.66 -4.32 -17.18
C ASP A 173 -8.15 -2.87 -17.07
N GLN A 174 -9.31 -2.56 -17.66
CA GLN A 174 -9.89 -1.21 -17.62
C GLN A 174 -10.14 -0.73 -16.17
N GLU A 175 -10.45 -1.63 -15.23
CA GLU A 175 -10.58 -1.26 -13.82
C GLU A 175 -9.26 -0.75 -13.24
N CYS A 176 -8.15 -1.47 -13.46
CA CYS A 176 -6.82 -1.05 -13.04
C CYS A 176 -6.42 0.30 -13.64
N LEU A 177 -6.70 0.49 -14.94
CA LEU A 177 -6.42 1.73 -15.65
C LEU A 177 -7.19 2.91 -15.05
N LEU A 178 -8.48 2.76 -14.81
CA LEU A 178 -9.32 3.80 -14.20
C LEU A 178 -8.84 4.18 -12.80
N ILE A 179 -8.54 3.18 -11.96
CA ILE A 179 -8.02 3.41 -10.61
C ILE A 179 -6.68 4.15 -10.67
N SER A 180 -5.73 3.70 -11.49
CA SER A 180 -4.41 4.31 -11.58
C SER A 180 -4.48 5.77 -12.07
N LYS A 181 -5.32 6.06 -13.07
CA LYS A 181 -5.55 7.43 -13.56
C LYS A 181 -6.19 8.33 -12.50
N ASN A 182 -7.14 7.80 -11.70
CA ASN A 182 -7.78 8.57 -10.63
C ASN A 182 -6.79 8.92 -9.50
N LEU A 183 -5.92 7.97 -9.13
CA LEU A 183 -4.91 8.16 -8.09
C LEU A 183 -3.77 9.09 -8.53
N ALA A 184 -3.46 9.14 -9.82
CA ALA A 184 -2.36 9.93 -10.39
C ALA A 184 -2.74 11.42 -10.68
N ARG A 185 -3.97 11.82 -10.41
CA ARG A 185 -4.40 13.23 -10.41
C ARG A 185 -3.82 13.96 -9.21
#